data_e7b2d76518c89f13c382f8aac6fbd8bf
#
_entry.id   e7b2d76518c89f13c382f8aac6fbd8bf
#
_cell.length_a   1.000
_cell.length_b   1.000
_cell.length_c   1.000
_cell.angle_alpha   90.00
_cell.angle_beta   90.00
_cell.angle_gamma   90.00
#
_symmetry.space_group_name_H-M   'P 1'
#
loop_
_entity.id
_entity.type
_entity.pdbx_description
1 polymer ?
#
loop_
_entity_poly.entity_id
_entity_poly.type
_entity_poly.pdbx_seq_one_letter_code
_entity_poly.pdbx_strand_id
1 'polypeptide(L)'
;ARAVEALDADPSVAGIYVTLNTVNPALLARRANRIKMRLSRKDATTADADITRRRWLPVDIDPTRPSGVSSTDAEHEAAIAAADRIAAYLAEQGFPEPIRADSGNGAHLLYRVDLPNDEPATALVKEALATLDALFSNEAVTVDTANHNAARIWKLYGTASRKGDNTPERPHRRARVLAAPDEIALVPIERLRHIAGLLPREGPSPPKKGAGIDLGRWLAEHNIGVRSTRPWQGGTLYTLAVYPFSGAHKDGAFAIQFANGALFAGCHHESCGGGAQRWPELREMYEP
;
A
#
# COMPACT_ATOMS: atom_id res chain seq x y z
N ALA A 1 -26.00 14.74 3.20
CA ALA A 1 -25.38 15.79 2.39
C ALA A 1 -25.24 17.10 3.19
N ARG A 2 -26.31 17.79 3.63
CA ARG A 2 -26.26 19.12 4.30
C ARG A 2 -25.32 19.21 5.50
N ALA A 3 -25.25 18.18 6.39
CA ALA A 3 -24.35 18.18 7.53
C ALA A 3 -22.87 18.10 7.10
N VAL A 4 -22.57 17.36 6.05
CA VAL A 4 -21.23 17.27 5.48
C VAL A 4 -20.82 18.61 4.86
N GLU A 5 -21.71 19.24 4.11
CA GLU A 5 -21.48 20.55 3.48
C GLU A 5 -21.20 21.63 4.54
N ALA A 6 -21.99 21.66 5.62
CA ALA A 6 -21.78 22.59 6.72
C ALA A 6 -20.43 22.37 7.43
N LEU A 7 -20.03 21.11 7.67
CA LEU A 7 -18.74 20.79 8.28
C LEU A 7 -17.58 21.09 7.32
N ASP A 8 -17.73 20.85 6.02
CA ASP A 8 -16.69 21.13 5.04
C ASP A 8 -16.49 22.64 4.80
N ALA A 9 -17.52 23.43 5.03
CA ALA A 9 -17.44 24.90 4.97
C ALA A 9 -16.71 25.51 6.17
N ASP A 10 -16.63 24.81 7.30
CA ASP A 10 -15.94 25.28 8.51
C ASP A 10 -14.41 25.10 8.33
N PRO A 11 -13.61 26.18 8.32
CA PRO A 11 -12.16 26.11 8.15
C PRO A 11 -11.44 25.42 9.31
N SER A 12 -12.06 25.30 10.49
CA SER A 12 -11.51 24.58 11.64
C SER A 12 -11.58 23.07 11.52
N VAL A 13 -12.38 22.55 10.56
CA VAL A 13 -12.50 21.12 10.29
C VAL A 13 -11.38 20.68 9.37
N ALA A 14 -10.41 19.95 9.90
CA ALA A 14 -9.23 19.48 9.17
C ALA A 14 -9.56 18.47 8.07
N GLY A 15 -10.61 17.68 8.23
CA GLY A 15 -11.05 16.70 7.24
C GLY A 15 -12.26 15.90 7.69
N ILE A 16 -12.97 15.33 6.74
CA ILE A 16 -14.14 14.49 6.96
C ILE A 16 -13.83 13.08 6.49
N TYR A 17 -14.15 12.10 7.32
CA TYR A 17 -13.83 10.69 7.10
C TYR A 17 -15.06 9.82 7.31
N VAL A 18 -15.08 8.66 6.65
CA VAL A 18 -16.14 7.66 6.76
C VAL A 18 -15.52 6.29 7.03
N THR A 19 -16.24 5.40 7.69
CA THR A 19 -15.85 3.99 7.78
C THR A 19 -16.06 3.35 6.41
N LEU A 20 -15.01 2.73 5.87
CA LEU A 20 -15.03 2.21 4.49
C LEU A 20 -15.80 0.89 4.36
N ASN A 21 -15.66 0.02 5.34
CA ASN A 21 -16.27 -1.31 5.34
C ASN A 21 -17.65 -1.35 6.02
N THR A 22 -18.39 -2.45 5.84
CA THR A 22 -19.74 -2.60 6.36
C THR A 22 -19.76 -2.69 7.89
N VAL A 23 -20.36 -1.70 8.51
CA VAL A 23 -20.48 -1.60 9.97
C VAL A 23 -21.71 -2.39 10.44
N ASN A 24 -21.61 -3.01 11.62
CA ASN A 24 -22.73 -3.67 12.28
C ASN A 24 -23.88 -2.64 12.50
N PRO A 25 -25.07 -2.85 11.92
CA PRO A 25 -26.18 -1.91 12.04
C PRO A 25 -26.67 -1.72 13.47
N ALA A 26 -26.44 -2.68 14.38
CA ALA A 26 -26.78 -2.53 15.79
C ALA A 26 -26.06 -1.36 16.48
N LEU A 27 -24.95 -0.88 15.92
CA LEU A 27 -24.24 0.31 16.42
C LEU A 27 -25.07 1.59 16.33
N LEU A 28 -26.06 1.65 15.45
CA LEU A 28 -26.98 2.79 15.40
C LEU A 28 -27.67 3.05 16.75
N ALA A 29 -27.92 2.00 17.54
CA ALA A 29 -28.49 2.14 18.87
C ALA A 29 -27.65 2.99 19.82
N ARG A 30 -26.34 3.04 19.63
CA ARG A 30 -25.43 3.84 20.48
C ARG A 30 -25.64 5.35 20.28
N ARG A 31 -25.94 5.77 19.02
CA ARG A 31 -25.97 7.20 18.68
C ARG A 31 -26.91 7.54 17.50
N ALA A 32 -28.05 6.86 17.42
CA ALA A 32 -29.00 7.12 16.33
C ALA A 32 -29.34 8.62 16.24
N ASN A 33 -29.16 9.20 15.06
CA ASN A 33 -29.44 10.61 14.73
C ASN A 33 -28.78 11.64 15.68
N ARG A 34 -27.63 11.31 16.26
CA ARG A 34 -26.89 12.18 17.16
C ARG A 34 -25.49 12.46 16.63
N ILE A 35 -25.12 13.72 16.66
CA ILE A 35 -23.73 14.15 16.46
C ILE A 35 -23.13 14.44 17.82
N LYS A 36 -22.03 13.79 18.17
CA LYS A 36 -21.25 14.12 19.34
C LYS A 36 -20.10 15.04 18.96
N MET A 37 -20.21 16.28 19.41
CA MET A 37 -19.11 17.22 19.31
C MET A 37 -18.04 16.87 20.36
N ARG A 38 -16.77 16.85 19.96
CA ARG A 38 -15.61 16.57 20.81
C ARG A 38 -15.66 15.22 21.52
N LEU A 39 -15.15 14.20 20.83
CA LEU A 39 -14.96 12.87 21.42
C LEU A 39 -13.88 12.92 22.53
N SER A 40 -14.16 12.28 23.63
CA SER A 40 -13.17 11.99 24.68
C SER A 40 -12.55 10.60 24.46
N ARG A 41 -11.45 10.29 25.14
CA ARG A 41 -10.84 8.96 25.09
C ARG A 41 -11.75 7.83 25.63
N LYS A 42 -12.81 8.17 26.37
CA LYS A 42 -13.81 7.22 26.90
C LYS A 42 -14.95 6.95 25.90
N ASP A 43 -15.01 7.70 24.82
CA ASP A 43 -16.07 7.53 23.84
C ASP A 43 -15.75 6.36 22.92
N ALA A 44 -16.68 5.41 22.84
CA ALA A 44 -16.57 4.30 21.91
C ALA A 44 -16.72 4.82 20.46
N THR A 45 -15.70 4.56 19.66
CA THR A 45 -15.74 4.70 18.19
C THR A 45 -15.94 3.33 17.55
N THR A 46 -16.12 3.27 16.24
CA THR A 46 -16.17 2.01 15.51
C THR A 46 -14.80 1.29 15.62
N ALA A 47 -14.83 0.06 16.11
CA ALA A 47 -13.66 -0.82 16.23
C ALA A 47 -13.68 -1.91 15.14
N ASP A 48 -12.56 -2.62 14.95
CA ASP A 48 -12.47 -3.68 13.94
C ASP A 48 -13.53 -4.78 14.16
N ALA A 49 -13.83 -5.12 15.42
CA ALA A 49 -14.88 -6.07 15.77
C ALA A 49 -16.30 -5.61 15.40
N ASP A 50 -16.50 -4.32 15.19
CA ASP A 50 -17.79 -3.76 14.76
C ASP A 50 -18.02 -3.86 13.24
N ILE A 51 -17.03 -4.30 12.47
CA ILE A 51 -17.13 -4.50 11.03
C ILE A 51 -17.66 -5.92 10.76
N THR A 52 -18.70 -6.00 9.96
CA THR A 52 -19.32 -7.30 9.62
C THR A 52 -18.73 -7.92 8.37
N ARG A 53 -18.19 -7.10 7.45
CA ARG A 53 -17.63 -7.59 6.20
C ARG A 53 -16.65 -6.57 5.60
N ARG A 54 -15.54 -7.06 5.07
CA ARG A 54 -14.56 -6.25 4.34
C ARG A 54 -14.99 -6.16 2.87
N ARG A 55 -15.26 -4.96 2.42
CA ARG A 55 -15.74 -4.68 1.07
C ARG A 55 -14.68 -4.06 0.17
N TRP A 56 -13.59 -3.58 0.76
CA TRP A 56 -12.55 -2.87 0.05
C TRP A 56 -11.16 -3.31 0.48
N LEU A 57 -10.27 -3.42 -0.49
CA LEU A 57 -8.83 -3.38 -0.32
C LEU A 57 -8.42 -1.92 -0.56
N PRO A 58 -8.12 -1.15 0.49
CA PRO A 58 -7.73 0.25 0.37
C PRO A 58 -6.21 0.34 0.24
N VAL A 59 -5.74 0.93 -0.85
CA VAL A 59 -4.33 1.26 -1.05
C VAL A 59 -4.20 2.78 -0.95
N ASP A 60 -3.51 3.24 0.08
CA ASP A 60 -3.24 4.64 0.36
C ASP A 60 -1.77 4.92 0.08
N ILE A 61 -1.52 5.86 -0.79
CA ILE A 61 -0.19 6.26 -1.23
C ILE A 61 0.07 7.68 -0.76
N ASP A 62 0.86 7.79 0.30
CA ASP A 62 1.27 9.07 0.87
C ASP A 62 2.63 9.51 0.33
N PRO A 63 2.81 10.78 -0.02
CA PRO A 63 4.14 11.31 -0.29
C PRO A 63 4.93 11.45 1.01
N THR A 64 6.25 11.26 0.93
CA THR A 64 7.16 11.51 2.04
C THR A 64 7.24 13.00 2.31
N ARG A 65 6.76 13.44 3.48
CA ARG A 65 6.72 14.85 3.88
C ARG A 65 6.76 15.00 5.39
N PRO A 66 7.02 16.20 5.93
CA PRO A 66 6.91 16.47 7.36
C PRO A 66 5.49 16.17 7.88
N SER A 67 5.41 15.65 9.10
CA SER A 67 4.12 15.35 9.72
C SER A 67 3.30 16.61 9.97
N GLY A 68 1.99 16.51 9.80
CA GLY A 68 1.05 17.59 10.14
C GLY A 68 0.92 18.70 9.11
N VAL A 69 1.59 18.63 7.95
CA VAL A 69 1.47 19.62 6.87
C VAL A 69 0.91 19.01 5.59
N SER A 70 0.33 19.86 4.75
CA SER A 70 -0.10 19.46 3.41
C SER A 70 1.09 19.15 2.50
N SER A 71 0.87 18.36 1.44
CA SER A 71 1.89 18.09 0.43
C SER A 71 2.14 19.31 -0.47
N THR A 72 3.36 19.49 -0.95
CA THR A 72 3.66 20.36 -2.10
C THR A 72 3.03 19.76 -3.36
N ASP A 73 3.01 20.51 -4.46
CA ASP A 73 2.50 19.99 -5.74
C ASP A 73 3.37 18.84 -6.25
N ALA A 74 4.69 18.93 -6.17
CA ALA A 74 5.60 17.85 -6.58
C ALA A 74 5.44 16.57 -5.73
N GLU A 75 5.30 16.70 -4.39
CA GLU A 75 5.03 15.58 -3.50
C GLU A 75 3.68 14.93 -3.84
N HIS A 76 2.64 15.72 -4.10
CA HIS A 76 1.32 15.27 -4.47
C HIS A 76 1.32 14.52 -5.81
N GLU A 77 1.94 15.10 -6.84
CA GLU A 77 2.09 14.49 -8.16
C GLU A 77 2.85 13.17 -8.12
N ALA A 78 3.90 13.09 -7.29
CA ALA A 78 4.65 11.84 -7.10
C ALA A 78 3.78 10.71 -6.55
N ALA A 79 2.86 11.01 -5.61
CA ALA A 79 1.92 10.02 -5.08
C ALA A 79 0.88 9.60 -6.11
N ILE A 80 0.34 10.52 -6.91
CA ILE A 80 -0.59 10.20 -8.02
C ILE A 80 0.10 9.30 -9.05
N ALA A 81 1.31 9.65 -9.48
CA ALA A 81 2.09 8.83 -10.42
C ALA A 81 2.44 7.44 -9.86
N ALA A 82 2.66 7.33 -8.54
CA ALA A 82 2.88 6.04 -7.90
C ALA A 82 1.60 5.18 -7.89
N ALA A 83 0.44 5.78 -7.64
CA ALA A 83 -0.85 5.09 -7.73
C ALA A 83 -1.11 4.56 -9.14
N ASP A 84 -0.77 5.32 -10.18
CA ASP A 84 -0.90 4.87 -11.57
C ASP A 84 -0.01 3.66 -11.87
N ARG A 85 1.24 3.66 -11.39
CA ARG A 85 2.14 2.50 -11.54
C ARG A 85 1.61 1.27 -10.80
N ILE A 86 1.12 1.44 -9.55
CA ILE A 86 0.54 0.33 -8.77
C ILE A 86 -0.71 -0.21 -9.47
N ALA A 87 -1.58 0.65 -9.98
CA ALA A 87 -2.79 0.23 -10.68
C ALA A 87 -2.46 -0.53 -11.97
N ALA A 88 -1.49 -0.06 -12.76
CA ALA A 88 -1.02 -0.74 -13.97
C ALA A 88 -0.45 -2.12 -13.64
N TYR A 89 0.41 -2.21 -12.63
CA TYR A 89 0.97 -3.47 -12.16
C TYR A 89 -0.13 -4.46 -11.71
N LEU A 90 -1.06 -4.01 -10.88
CA LEU A 90 -2.14 -4.87 -10.40
C LEU A 90 -3.07 -5.32 -11.54
N ALA A 91 -3.28 -4.49 -12.57
CA ALA A 91 -4.00 -4.89 -13.78
C ALA A 91 -3.27 -6.03 -14.52
N GLU A 92 -1.95 -5.98 -14.67
CA GLU A 92 -1.13 -7.07 -15.21
C GLU A 92 -1.24 -8.36 -14.38
N GLN A 93 -1.48 -8.23 -13.05
CA GLN A 93 -1.72 -9.35 -12.15
C GLN A 93 -3.19 -9.84 -12.17
N GLY A 94 -4.02 -9.31 -13.07
CA GLY A 94 -5.41 -9.71 -13.23
C GLY A 94 -6.39 -9.10 -12.22
N PHE A 95 -6.02 -7.97 -11.61
CA PHE A 95 -6.97 -7.16 -10.83
C PHE A 95 -7.87 -6.37 -11.77
N PRO A 96 -9.15 -6.17 -11.41
CA PRO A 96 -10.02 -5.25 -12.13
C PRO A 96 -9.57 -3.80 -11.94
N GLU A 97 -10.13 -2.90 -12.74
CA GLU A 97 -9.89 -1.48 -12.60
C GLU A 97 -10.37 -0.95 -11.24
N PRO A 98 -9.54 -0.19 -10.49
CA PRO A 98 -9.92 0.37 -9.20
C PRO A 98 -10.68 1.68 -9.34
N ILE A 99 -11.35 2.11 -8.26
CA ILE A 99 -11.64 3.53 -8.08
C ILE A 99 -10.32 4.23 -7.77
N ARG A 100 -9.94 5.20 -8.59
CA ARG A 100 -8.78 6.07 -8.39
C ARG A 100 -9.23 7.38 -7.79
N ALA A 101 -8.55 7.84 -6.76
CA ALA A 101 -8.92 9.08 -6.12
C ALA A 101 -7.69 9.84 -5.60
N ASP A 102 -7.86 11.15 -5.53
CA ASP A 102 -6.98 12.10 -4.87
C ASP A 102 -7.46 12.27 -3.43
N SER A 103 -6.60 12.02 -2.44
CA SER A 103 -6.92 12.22 -1.02
C SER A 103 -6.82 13.69 -0.58
N GLY A 104 -6.32 14.55 -1.47
CA GLY A 104 -5.95 15.94 -1.21
C GLY A 104 -4.49 16.11 -0.80
N ASN A 105 -3.82 15.05 -0.37
CA ASN A 105 -2.39 15.07 -0.04
C ASN A 105 -1.59 13.95 -0.70
N GLY A 106 -2.25 12.93 -1.19
CA GLY A 106 -1.69 11.76 -1.85
C GLY A 106 -2.76 11.10 -2.72
N ALA A 107 -2.63 9.81 -2.98
CA ALA A 107 -3.50 9.07 -3.87
C ALA A 107 -4.12 7.85 -3.20
N HIS A 108 -5.29 7.48 -3.64
CA HIS A 108 -6.02 6.30 -3.20
C HIS A 108 -6.36 5.38 -4.38
N LEU A 109 -6.22 4.07 -4.16
CA LEU A 109 -6.83 3.05 -5.00
C LEU A 109 -7.78 2.21 -4.14
N LEU A 110 -9.02 2.06 -4.58
CA LEU A 110 -10.01 1.22 -3.91
C LEU A 110 -10.39 0.06 -4.83
N TYR A 111 -10.00 -1.13 -4.42
CA TYR A 111 -10.38 -2.37 -5.09
C TYR A 111 -11.52 -3.04 -4.36
N ARG A 112 -12.54 -3.45 -5.11
CA ARG A 112 -13.68 -4.15 -4.52
C ARG A 112 -13.30 -5.57 -4.14
N VAL A 113 -13.51 -5.93 -2.87
CA VAL A 113 -13.35 -7.28 -2.34
C VAL A 113 -14.63 -7.71 -1.62
N ASP A 114 -14.76 -9.00 -1.32
CA ASP A 114 -15.84 -9.52 -0.52
C ASP A 114 -15.29 -10.57 0.46
N LEU A 115 -14.68 -10.09 1.55
CA LEU A 115 -14.01 -10.94 2.53
C LEU A 115 -14.74 -10.94 3.88
N PRO A 116 -14.72 -12.06 4.62
CA PRO A 116 -15.13 -12.04 6.02
C PRO A 116 -14.26 -11.08 6.83
N ASN A 117 -14.73 -10.70 8.01
CA ASN A 117 -13.91 -9.94 8.94
C ASN A 117 -13.35 -10.88 10.02
N ASP A 118 -12.38 -11.67 9.63
CA ASP A 118 -11.66 -12.63 10.46
C ASP A 118 -10.15 -12.44 10.38
N GLU A 119 -9.41 -13.22 11.15
CA GLU A 119 -7.95 -13.14 11.19
C GLU A 119 -7.28 -13.53 9.87
N PRO A 120 -7.70 -14.62 9.14
CA PRO A 120 -7.15 -14.94 7.84
C PRO A 120 -7.34 -13.83 6.81
N ALA A 121 -8.50 -13.20 6.74
CA ALA A 121 -8.75 -12.09 5.82
C ALA A 121 -7.94 -10.84 6.22
N THR A 122 -7.77 -10.61 7.52
CA THR A 122 -6.92 -9.50 8.03
C THR A 122 -5.47 -9.72 7.64
N ALA A 123 -4.95 -10.94 7.83
CA ALA A 123 -3.60 -11.31 7.43
C ALA A 123 -3.41 -11.15 5.91
N LEU A 124 -4.36 -11.64 5.10
CA LEU A 124 -4.32 -11.55 3.64
C LEU A 124 -4.22 -10.09 3.16
N VAL A 125 -5.06 -9.20 3.69
CA VAL A 125 -5.02 -7.75 3.34
C VAL A 125 -3.72 -7.12 3.80
N LYS A 126 -3.28 -7.41 5.03
CA LYS A 126 -2.02 -6.90 5.57
C LYS A 126 -0.82 -7.32 4.73
N GLU A 127 -0.80 -8.57 4.30
CA GLU A 127 0.26 -9.14 3.48
C GLU A 127 0.30 -8.55 2.08
N ALA A 128 -0.87 -8.37 1.46
CA ALA A 128 -0.95 -7.71 0.16
C ALA A 128 -0.45 -6.25 0.22
N LEU A 129 -0.87 -5.48 1.23
CA LEU A 129 -0.39 -4.10 1.42
C LEU A 129 1.12 -4.06 1.72
N ALA A 130 1.64 -4.98 2.53
CA ALA A 130 3.07 -5.07 2.81
C ALA A 130 3.90 -5.39 1.55
N THR A 131 3.37 -6.23 0.67
CA THR A 131 3.98 -6.51 -0.63
C THR A 131 4.00 -5.27 -1.53
N LEU A 132 2.88 -4.54 -1.63
CA LEU A 132 2.83 -3.30 -2.41
C LEU A 132 3.77 -2.23 -1.83
N ASP A 133 3.82 -2.09 -0.50
CA ASP A 133 4.76 -1.19 0.15
C ASP A 133 6.22 -1.56 -0.18
N ALA A 134 6.58 -2.84 -0.07
CA ALA A 134 7.93 -3.30 -0.35
C ALA A 134 8.36 -3.05 -1.81
N LEU A 135 7.45 -3.22 -2.77
CA LEU A 135 7.74 -3.07 -4.20
C LEU A 135 7.70 -1.62 -4.70
N PHE A 136 6.80 -0.80 -4.17
CA PHE A 136 6.49 0.51 -4.78
C PHE A 136 6.87 1.72 -3.93
N SER A 137 7.03 1.56 -2.61
CA SER A 137 7.49 2.67 -1.78
C SER A 137 8.97 2.96 -1.99
N ASN A 138 9.32 4.23 -1.91
CA ASN A 138 10.68 4.73 -2.08
C ASN A 138 10.88 6.01 -1.22
N GLU A 139 11.92 6.78 -1.49
CA GLU A 139 12.20 8.02 -0.74
C GLU A 139 11.12 9.09 -0.91
N ALA A 140 10.38 9.09 -2.04
CA ALA A 140 9.37 10.10 -2.36
C ALA A 140 7.96 9.71 -1.90
N VAL A 141 7.62 8.41 -1.87
CA VAL A 141 6.26 7.93 -1.58
C VAL A 141 6.27 6.66 -0.76
N THR A 142 5.21 6.46 0.04
CA THR A 142 5.00 5.25 0.82
C THR A 142 3.57 4.73 0.65
N VAL A 143 3.40 3.41 0.62
CA VAL A 143 2.10 2.74 0.75
C VAL A 143 1.81 2.52 2.23
N ASP A 144 0.71 3.07 2.73
CA ASP A 144 0.33 2.93 4.15
C ASP A 144 -0.20 1.52 4.44
N THR A 145 0.64 0.69 5.05
CA THR A 145 0.28 -0.68 5.44
C THR A 145 -0.68 -0.75 6.62
N ALA A 146 -0.90 0.33 7.39
CA ALA A 146 -1.85 0.36 8.50
C ALA A 146 -3.31 0.28 8.04
N ASN A 147 -3.57 0.47 6.75
CA ASN A 147 -4.91 0.38 6.17
C ASN A 147 -5.48 -1.06 6.09
N HIS A 148 -4.76 -2.06 6.63
CA HIS A 148 -5.30 -3.42 6.80
C HIS A 148 -6.40 -3.53 7.87
N ASN A 149 -6.54 -2.54 8.77
CA ASN A 149 -7.56 -2.52 9.80
C ASN A 149 -8.97 -2.45 9.20
N ALA A 150 -9.90 -3.29 9.68
CA ALA A 150 -11.25 -3.38 9.14
C ALA A 150 -12.06 -2.09 9.33
N ALA A 151 -11.91 -1.44 10.50
CA ALA A 151 -12.61 -0.20 10.85
C ALA A 151 -11.89 1.07 10.37
N ARG A 152 -10.88 0.92 9.49
CA ARG A 152 -10.14 2.09 8.99
C ARG A 152 -11.09 3.14 8.44
N ILE A 153 -10.93 4.35 8.92
CA ILE A 153 -11.63 5.51 8.38
C ILE A 153 -10.94 5.99 7.10
N TRP A 154 -11.72 6.45 6.16
CA TRP A 154 -11.28 6.82 4.84
C TRP A 154 -11.73 8.22 4.49
N LYS A 155 -10.91 9.00 3.80
CA LYS A 155 -11.23 10.36 3.39
C LYS A 155 -12.52 10.39 2.59
N LEU A 156 -13.48 11.22 3.01
CA LEU A 156 -14.70 11.45 2.23
C LEU A 156 -14.37 12.33 1.03
N TYR A 157 -14.47 11.75 -0.17
CA TYR A 157 -14.23 12.49 -1.39
C TYR A 157 -15.27 13.59 -1.59
N GLY A 158 -14.87 14.68 -2.24
CA GLY A 158 -15.65 15.91 -2.36
C GLY A 158 -15.44 16.88 -1.20
N THR A 159 -14.63 16.55 -0.19
CA THR A 159 -14.36 17.39 0.99
C THR A 159 -12.90 17.84 1.08
N ALA A 160 -12.66 18.98 1.73
CA ALA A 160 -11.33 19.54 1.87
C ALA A 160 -10.44 18.71 2.79
N SER A 161 -9.15 18.65 2.47
CA SER A 161 -8.08 18.10 3.29
C SER A 161 -7.22 19.27 3.75
N ARG A 162 -7.25 19.55 5.06
CA ARG A 162 -6.59 20.70 5.67
C ARG A 162 -5.60 20.19 6.73
N LYS A 163 -4.34 19.97 6.32
CA LYS A 163 -3.26 19.57 7.23
C LYS A 163 -2.30 20.76 7.37
N GLY A 164 -2.16 21.30 8.58
CA GLY A 164 -1.34 22.49 8.84
C GLY A 164 -1.89 23.73 8.16
N ASP A 165 -1.02 24.72 7.99
CA ASP A 165 -1.37 26.00 7.37
C ASP A 165 -1.53 25.86 5.86
N ASN A 166 -2.42 26.66 5.29
CA ASN A 166 -2.61 26.76 3.86
C ASN A 166 -1.64 27.79 3.28
N THR A 167 -0.57 27.32 2.65
CA THR A 167 0.44 28.19 2.02
C THR A 167 0.50 27.94 0.52
N PRO A 168 1.08 28.86 -0.28
CA PRO A 168 1.29 28.64 -1.72
C PRO A 168 2.09 27.36 -2.01
N GLU A 169 3.08 27.04 -1.18
CA GLU A 169 3.96 25.87 -1.32
C GLU A 169 3.26 24.56 -0.87
N ARG A 170 2.34 24.66 0.10
CA ARG A 170 1.63 23.53 0.71
C ARG A 170 0.13 23.81 0.82
N PRO A 171 -0.58 23.88 -0.33
CA PRO A 171 -1.97 24.29 -0.35
C PRO A 171 -2.89 23.20 0.22
N HIS A 172 -4.00 23.64 0.82
CA HIS A 172 -5.10 22.74 1.11
C HIS A 172 -5.78 22.32 -0.20
N ARG A 173 -6.08 21.03 -0.35
CA ARG A 173 -6.72 20.49 -1.55
C ARG A 173 -8.04 19.80 -1.21
N ARG A 174 -8.92 19.73 -2.18
CA ARG A 174 -10.15 18.95 -2.08
C ARG A 174 -9.90 17.53 -2.55
N ALA A 175 -10.20 16.55 -1.68
CA ALA A 175 -10.20 15.15 -2.08
C ALA A 175 -11.29 14.89 -3.12
N ARG A 176 -10.98 14.08 -4.14
CA ARG A 176 -11.90 13.82 -5.26
C ARG A 176 -11.67 12.45 -5.89
N VAL A 177 -12.70 11.87 -6.48
CA VAL A 177 -12.55 10.73 -7.37
C VAL A 177 -11.96 11.23 -8.69
N LEU A 178 -10.88 10.62 -9.15
CA LEU A 178 -10.21 10.92 -10.42
C LEU A 178 -10.77 10.08 -11.55
N ALA A 179 -11.00 8.79 -11.27
CA ALA A 179 -11.61 7.84 -12.20
C ALA A 179 -12.32 6.73 -11.43
N ALA A 180 -13.40 6.23 -11.98
CA ALA A 180 -14.09 5.05 -11.50
C ALA A 180 -14.55 4.23 -12.71
N PRO A 181 -14.44 2.89 -12.68
CA PRO A 181 -15.00 2.05 -13.73
C PRO A 181 -16.54 2.11 -13.72
N ASP A 182 -17.15 1.89 -14.88
CA ASP A 182 -18.63 1.82 -15.01
C ASP A 182 -19.20 0.67 -14.14
N GLU A 183 -18.46 -0.45 -14.07
CA GLU A 183 -18.76 -1.58 -13.20
C GLU A 183 -17.61 -1.83 -12.24
N ILE A 184 -17.91 -1.81 -10.93
CA ILE A 184 -16.93 -2.08 -9.88
C ILE A 184 -16.86 -3.59 -9.65
N ALA A 185 -16.00 -4.27 -10.40
CA ALA A 185 -15.81 -5.72 -10.33
C ALA A 185 -15.05 -6.15 -9.06
N LEU A 186 -15.33 -7.37 -8.60
CA LEU A 186 -14.62 -7.98 -7.47
C LEU A 186 -13.23 -8.45 -7.88
N VAL A 187 -12.25 -8.19 -7.02
CA VAL A 187 -10.93 -8.83 -7.13
C VAL A 187 -11.07 -10.32 -6.90
N PRO A 188 -10.64 -11.19 -7.82
CA PRO A 188 -10.58 -12.63 -7.58
C PRO A 188 -9.67 -12.93 -6.38
N ILE A 189 -10.15 -13.76 -5.46
CA ILE A 189 -9.42 -14.05 -4.21
C ILE A 189 -8.03 -14.65 -4.46
N GLU A 190 -7.88 -15.43 -5.54
CA GLU A 190 -6.62 -16.04 -5.95
C GLU A 190 -5.60 -14.99 -6.36
N ARG A 191 -6.02 -13.90 -6.99
CA ARG A 191 -5.14 -12.79 -7.38
C ARG A 191 -4.69 -12.01 -6.14
N LEU A 192 -5.59 -11.80 -5.18
CA LEU A 192 -5.21 -11.19 -3.91
C LEU A 192 -4.22 -12.07 -3.12
N ARG A 193 -4.45 -13.39 -3.09
CA ARG A 193 -3.51 -14.35 -2.47
C ARG A 193 -2.15 -14.36 -3.18
N HIS A 194 -2.16 -14.27 -4.51
CA HIS A 194 -0.92 -14.19 -5.28
C HIS A 194 -0.09 -12.97 -4.86
N ILE A 195 -0.68 -11.78 -4.82
CA ILE A 195 0.02 -10.56 -4.37
C ILE A 195 0.51 -10.71 -2.92
N ALA A 196 -0.31 -11.22 -2.02
CA ALA A 196 0.06 -11.42 -0.62
C ALA A 196 1.25 -12.39 -0.45
N GLY A 197 1.34 -13.41 -1.31
CA GLY A 197 2.38 -14.44 -1.28
C GLY A 197 3.60 -14.16 -2.18
N LEU A 198 3.60 -13.08 -2.95
CA LEU A 198 4.63 -12.81 -3.96
C LEU A 198 6.04 -12.66 -3.38
N LEU A 199 6.15 -11.98 -2.26
CA LEU A 199 7.42 -11.84 -1.55
C LEU A 199 7.53 -12.92 -0.47
N PRO A 200 8.54 -13.77 -0.54
CA PRO A 200 8.74 -14.81 0.44
C PRO A 200 8.98 -14.21 1.83
N ARG A 201 8.34 -14.79 2.84
CA ARG A 201 8.43 -14.34 4.24
C ARG A 201 9.44 -15.11 5.05
N GLU A 202 9.67 -16.35 4.62
CA GLU A 202 10.67 -17.23 5.20
C GLU A 202 11.75 -17.48 4.17
N GLY A 203 13.01 -17.38 4.59
CA GLY A 203 14.15 -17.74 3.77
C GLY A 203 14.19 -19.24 3.51
N PRO A 204 14.75 -19.68 2.38
CA PRO A 204 15.11 -21.08 2.20
C PRO A 204 16.01 -21.55 3.36
N SER A 205 16.15 -22.86 3.52
CA SER A 205 17.06 -23.41 4.55
C SER A 205 18.42 -22.74 4.47
N PRO A 206 19.03 -22.33 5.61
CA PRO A 206 20.30 -21.63 5.60
C PRO A 206 21.37 -22.47 4.89
N PRO A 207 22.33 -21.85 4.18
CA PRO A 207 23.36 -22.55 3.48
C PRO A 207 24.19 -23.41 4.46
N LYS A 208 24.43 -24.65 4.08
CA LYS A 208 25.32 -25.55 4.85
C LYS A 208 26.72 -24.97 4.82
N LYS A 209 27.18 -24.39 5.94
CA LYS A 209 28.54 -23.88 6.23
C LYS A 209 29.29 -23.20 5.06
N GLY A 210 29.45 -21.90 5.18
CA GLY A 210 30.27 -21.01 4.37
C GLY A 210 30.17 -19.61 4.92
N ALA A 211 31.14 -18.72 4.73
CA ALA A 211 31.01 -17.32 5.05
C ALA A 211 29.77 -16.78 4.28
N GLY A 212 28.75 -16.31 5.02
CA GLY A 212 27.54 -15.82 4.42
C GLY A 212 27.85 -14.67 3.46
N ILE A 213 27.26 -14.69 2.27
CA ILE A 213 27.36 -13.57 1.34
C ILE A 213 26.60 -12.40 1.98
N ASP A 214 27.24 -11.25 2.08
CA ASP A 214 26.57 -9.97 2.31
C ASP A 214 25.98 -9.52 0.98
N LEU A 215 24.65 -9.60 0.86
CA LEU A 215 23.97 -9.34 -0.41
C LEU A 215 24.16 -7.90 -0.86
N GLY A 216 24.11 -6.94 0.06
CA GLY A 216 24.29 -5.53 -0.29
C GLY A 216 25.67 -5.25 -0.88
N ARG A 217 26.70 -5.82 -0.26
CA ARG A 217 28.07 -5.73 -0.75
C ARG A 217 28.23 -6.47 -2.09
N TRP A 218 27.67 -7.67 -2.22
CA TRP A 218 27.70 -8.45 -3.46
C TRP A 218 27.06 -7.70 -4.63
N LEU A 219 25.87 -7.10 -4.43
CA LEU A 219 25.22 -6.29 -5.45
C LEU A 219 26.08 -5.09 -5.89
N ALA A 220 26.76 -4.44 -4.95
CA ALA A 220 27.64 -3.32 -5.24
C ALA A 220 28.90 -3.76 -6.00
N GLU A 221 29.56 -4.86 -5.60
CA GLU A 221 30.75 -5.41 -6.26
C GLU A 221 30.48 -5.82 -7.72
N HIS A 222 29.25 -6.27 -8.01
CA HIS A 222 28.84 -6.65 -9.37
C HIS A 222 28.15 -5.50 -10.14
N ASN A 223 28.17 -4.27 -9.62
CA ASN A 223 27.56 -3.09 -10.24
C ASN A 223 26.06 -3.28 -10.54
N ILE A 224 25.35 -4.05 -9.72
CA ILE A 224 23.89 -4.21 -9.84
C ILE A 224 23.22 -3.05 -9.11
N GLY A 225 22.63 -2.14 -9.86
CA GLY A 225 21.98 -0.94 -9.29
C GLY A 225 20.83 -1.32 -8.37
N VAL A 226 20.81 -0.71 -7.18
CA VAL A 226 19.71 -0.84 -6.21
C VAL A 226 18.90 0.43 -6.22
N ARG A 227 17.59 0.32 -6.42
CA ARG A 227 16.65 1.45 -6.39
C ARG A 227 16.23 1.82 -4.97
N SER A 228 15.98 0.80 -4.14
CA SER A 228 15.62 0.98 -2.74
C SER A 228 16.08 -0.20 -1.89
N THR A 229 16.30 0.06 -0.61
CA THR A 229 16.66 -0.93 0.40
C THR A 229 15.71 -0.78 1.57
N ARG A 230 15.11 -1.88 2.03
CA ARG A 230 14.09 -1.86 3.09
C ARG A 230 14.23 -3.06 4.02
N PRO A 231 13.86 -2.93 5.31
CA PRO A 231 13.70 -4.07 6.19
C PRO A 231 12.60 -5.01 5.69
N TRP A 232 12.86 -6.33 5.72
CA TRP A 232 11.89 -7.35 5.35
C TRP A 232 12.08 -8.60 6.19
N GLN A 233 11.07 -8.96 6.99
CA GLN A 233 11.05 -10.19 7.81
C GLN A 233 12.34 -10.41 8.65
N GLY A 234 12.82 -9.35 9.28
CA GLY A 234 14.06 -9.37 10.06
C GLY A 234 15.36 -9.36 9.23
N GLY A 235 15.25 -9.37 7.91
CA GLY A 235 16.34 -9.22 6.96
C GLY A 235 16.23 -7.95 6.15
N THR A 236 16.75 -7.96 4.93
CA THR A 236 16.79 -6.79 4.03
C THR A 236 16.30 -7.16 2.64
N LEU A 237 15.39 -6.37 2.10
CA LEU A 237 14.91 -6.41 0.72
C LEU A 237 15.56 -5.29 -0.08
N TYR A 238 16.10 -5.64 -1.24
CA TYR A 238 16.69 -4.75 -2.24
C TYR A 238 15.80 -4.77 -3.48
N THR A 239 15.22 -3.64 -3.85
CA THR A 239 14.55 -3.48 -5.15
C THR A 239 15.61 -3.05 -6.16
N LEU A 240 15.77 -3.80 -7.23
CA LEU A 240 16.83 -3.55 -8.21
C LEU A 240 16.44 -2.45 -9.19
N ALA A 241 17.40 -1.62 -9.58
CA ALA A 241 17.22 -0.56 -10.57
C ALA A 241 17.24 -1.11 -12.01
N VAL A 242 17.82 -2.29 -12.20
CA VAL A 242 17.91 -3.00 -13.47
C VAL A 242 17.24 -4.36 -13.35
N TYR A 243 16.84 -4.91 -14.49
CA TYR A 243 16.28 -6.24 -14.57
C TYR A 243 17.31 -7.21 -15.13
N PRO A 244 18.03 -7.97 -14.28
CA PRO A 244 19.14 -8.80 -14.73
C PRO A 244 18.71 -10.04 -15.51
N PHE A 245 17.45 -10.48 -15.38
CA PHE A 245 16.98 -11.74 -15.95
C PHE A 245 16.40 -11.63 -17.36
N SER A 246 16.12 -10.44 -17.86
CA SER A 246 15.57 -10.23 -19.21
C SER A 246 15.68 -8.76 -19.65
N GLY A 247 16.01 -8.53 -20.91
CA GLY A 247 16.00 -7.19 -21.50
C GLY A 247 14.58 -6.64 -21.80
N ALA A 248 13.53 -7.43 -21.58
CA ALA A 248 12.13 -7.03 -21.84
C ALA A 248 11.53 -6.14 -20.75
N HIS A 249 12.07 -6.19 -19.52
CA HIS A 249 11.59 -5.42 -18.38
C HIS A 249 12.65 -4.45 -17.87
N LYS A 250 12.22 -3.29 -17.42
CA LYS A 250 13.11 -2.25 -16.84
C LYS A 250 12.99 -2.13 -15.32
N ASP A 251 12.10 -2.93 -14.71
CA ASP A 251 11.80 -2.90 -13.27
C ASP A 251 11.32 -4.29 -12.78
N GLY A 252 10.94 -4.37 -11.53
CA GLY A 252 10.29 -5.54 -10.95
C GLY A 252 11.20 -6.60 -10.37
N ALA A 253 12.52 -6.49 -10.54
CA ALA A 253 13.45 -7.39 -9.91
C ALA A 253 13.71 -6.97 -8.45
N PHE A 254 13.85 -7.97 -7.59
CA PHE A 254 14.20 -7.78 -6.19
C PHE A 254 15.11 -8.88 -5.69
N ALA A 255 15.85 -8.60 -4.62
CA ALA A 255 16.65 -9.58 -3.91
C ALA A 255 16.45 -9.44 -2.40
N ILE A 256 16.50 -10.52 -1.66
CA ILE A 256 16.29 -10.54 -0.21
C ILE A 256 17.44 -11.28 0.46
N GLN A 257 18.01 -10.65 1.49
CA GLN A 257 18.83 -11.33 2.47
C GLN A 257 18.00 -11.52 3.74
N PHE A 258 17.69 -12.76 4.09
CA PHE A 258 16.93 -13.07 5.29
C PHE A 258 17.80 -13.03 6.55
N ALA A 259 17.17 -12.89 7.71
CA ALA A 259 17.86 -12.88 9.01
C ALA A 259 18.71 -14.14 9.27
N ASN A 260 18.34 -15.28 8.68
CA ASN A 260 19.09 -16.55 8.77
C ASN A 260 20.26 -16.64 7.78
N GLY A 261 20.54 -15.55 7.04
CA GLY A 261 21.60 -15.51 6.02
C GLY A 261 21.24 -16.13 4.67
N ALA A 262 20.03 -16.68 4.52
CA ALA A 262 19.56 -17.18 3.24
C ALA A 262 19.33 -16.04 2.24
N LEU A 263 19.54 -16.34 0.95
CA LEU A 263 19.41 -15.38 -0.14
C LEU A 263 18.28 -15.78 -1.08
N PHE A 264 17.60 -14.78 -1.57
CA PHE A 264 16.54 -14.92 -2.56
C PHE A 264 16.68 -13.81 -3.61
N ALA A 265 16.40 -14.13 -4.87
CA ALA A 265 16.22 -13.14 -5.90
C ALA A 265 15.03 -13.56 -6.76
N GLY A 266 14.30 -12.59 -7.29
CA GLY A 266 13.13 -12.86 -8.11
C GLY A 266 12.66 -11.63 -8.87
N CYS A 267 11.56 -11.80 -9.58
CA CYS A 267 10.85 -10.74 -10.25
C CYS A 267 9.35 -10.88 -9.96
N HIS A 268 8.68 -9.77 -9.78
CA HIS A 268 7.25 -9.79 -9.50
C HIS A 268 6.38 -9.97 -10.74
N HIS A 269 6.92 -9.83 -11.97
CA HIS A 269 6.16 -10.07 -13.20
C HIS A 269 5.85 -11.55 -13.41
N GLU A 270 4.60 -11.85 -13.77
CA GLU A 270 4.14 -13.23 -13.98
C GLU A 270 4.94 -13.92 -15.11
N SER A 271 5.24 -13.19 -16.20
CA SER A 271 6.07 -13.67 -17.32
C SER A 271 7.50 -14.06 -16.94
N CYS A 272 7.97 -13.65 -15.75
CA CYS A 272 9.30 -13.93 -15.22
C CYS A 272 9.27 -14.91 -14.05
N GLY A 273 8.16 -15.62 -13.87
CA GLY A 273 7.99 -16.62 -12.81
C GLY A 273 7.28 -16.12 -11.55
N GLY A 274 6.69 -14.89 -11.58
CA GLY A 274 5.80 -14.40 -10.53
C GLY A 274 6.35 -14.53 -9.10
N GLY A 275 7.57 -14.06 -8.87
CA GLY A 275 8.23 -14.15 -7.56
C GLY A 275 8.99 -15.48 -7.30
N ALA A 276 9.20 -16.33 -8.29
CA ALA A 276 9.98 -17.55 -8.12
C ALA A 276 11.43 -17.25 -7.73
N GLN A 277 12.04 -18.20 -6.99
CA GLN A 277 13.43 -18.10 -6.57
C GLN A 277 14.39 -18.17 -7.76
N ARG A 278 15.22 -17.17 -7.96
CA ARG A 278 16.20 -17.05 -9.06
C ARG A 278 17.59 -16.62 -8.56
N TRP A 279 17.86 -16.68 -7.26
CA TRP A 279 19.19 -16.36 -6.73
C TRP A 279 20.34 -17.19 -7.35
N PRO A 280 20.19 -18.53 -7.54
CA PRO A 280 21.24 -19.31 -8.19
C PRO A 280 21.54 -18.81 -9.61
N GLU A 281 20.51 -18.49 -10.38
CA GLU A 281 20.64 -17.95 -11.75
C GLU A 281 21.30 -16.56 -11.74
N LEU A 282 20.86 -15.68 -10.83
CA LEU A 282 21.48 -14.36 -10.69
C LEU A 282 22.97 -14.48 -10.37
N ARG A 283 23.30 -15.38 -9.46
CA ARG A 283 24.69 -15.61 -9.09
C ARG A 283 25.53 -16.13 -10.25
N GLU A 284 25.04 -17.10 -10.99
CA GLU A 284 25.73 -17.69 -12.14
C GLU A 284 26.01 -16.67 -13.26
N MET A 285 25.14 -15.67 -13.42
CA MET A 285 25.34 -14.57 -14.40
C MET A 285 26.56 -13.69 -14.07
N TYR A 286 26.90 -13.56 -12.80
CA TYR A 286 27.97 -12.65 -12.34
C TYR A 286 29.19 -13.36 -11.76
N GLU A 287 29.04 -14.61 -11.37
CA GLU A 287 30.11 -15.50 -10.86
C GLU A 287 30.06 -16.85 -11.60
N PRO A 288 30.37 -16.91 -12.92
CA PRO A 288 30.27 -18.11 -13.72
C PRO A 288 31.32 -19.18 -13.33
#